data_86bb9da25c9b1580319cd8ce985d9448
#
_entry.id   86bb9da25c9b1580319cd8ce985d9448
#
_cell.length_a   1.000
_cell.length_b   1.000
_cell.length_c   1.000
_cell.angle_alpha   90.00
_cell.angle_beta   90.00
_cell.angle_gamma   90.00
#
_symmetry.space_group_name_H-M   'P 1'
#
loop_
_entity.id
_entity.type
_entity.pdbx_description
1 polymer ?
#
loop_
_entity_poly.entity_id
_entity_poly.type
_entity_poly.pdbx_seq_one_letter_code
_entity_poly.pdbx_strand_id
1 'polypeptide(L)'
;VGSEMCIRDSLMGGCSIDEYGVPLTDEAVATAKASDAVLLGAVGGNVGNSKWYDVAPNLRPEAGLLKIRKELGLFANLRPAYLYDELKAACPLKEEIIGDGFDMVIMRELTGGLYFGDRYTKEIDGLETAVDTLTYNEEEIRRIAIKGFEIAMKRRKKVTSVDKANVLDSSRLWRKIVHEVAKDYPEVEVSDMLVDNCAMQLVMNPGQFDVILTENMFGDILSDEASMITGSIGMLSSASLNKTKLGLYEPSHGSAPDIAGKNVANPIATILSAAMMLRYSLCLLYTSPSPRDAHESR
;
A
#
# COMPACT_ATOMS: atom_id res chain seq x y z
N VAL A 1 0.35 31.05 11.70
CA VAL A 1 -0.10 31.18 10.31
C VAL A 1 -1.07 30.05 10.06
N GLY A 2 -2.38 30.33 10.05
CA GLY A 2 -3.39 29.34 9.69
C GLY A 2 -3.27 29.05 8.18
N SER A 3 -3.05 27.79 7.83
CA SER A 3 -3.16 27.36 6.44
C SER A 3 -4.63 26.97 6.19
N GLU A 4 -5.27 27.64 5.24
CA GLU A 4 -6.58 27.22 4.75
C GLU A 4 -6.41 26.04 3.79
N MET A 5 -7.17 24.96 4.02
CA MET A 5 -7.28 23.86 3.07
C MET A 5 -8.57 24.01 2.26
N CYS A 6 -8.45 24.09 0.94
CA CYS A 6 -9.59 23.98 0.04
C CYS A 6 -9.88 22.49 -0.22
N ILE A 7 -10.96 21.98 0.34
CA ILE A 7 -11.40 20.59 0.14
C ILE A 7 -12.39 20.55 -1.04
N ARG A 8 -12.20 19.59 -1.95
CA ARG A 8 -13.13 19.28 -3.03
C ARG A 8 -13.51 17.82 -2.95
N ASP A 9 -14.80 17.57 -2.74
CA ASP A 9 -15.34 16.23 -2.68
C ASP A 9 -15.57 15.68 -4.09
N SER A 10 -15.28 14.41 -4.28
CA SER A 10 -15.55 13.67 -5.53
C SER A 10 -15.98 12.26 -5.20
N LEU A 11 -16.95 11.74 -5.97
CA LEU A 11 -17.43 10.37 -5.80
C LEU A 11 -16.48 9.38 -6.48
N MET A 12 -16.23 8.25 -5.83
CA MET A 12 -15.41 7.17 -6.35
C MET A 12 -15.90 5.81 -5.84
N GLY A 13 -15.69 4.75 -6.61
CA GLY A 13 -16.14 3.40 -6.27
C GLY A 13 -17.64 3.21 -6.36
N GLY A 14 -18.27 2.53 -5.41
CA GLY A 14 -19.67 2.19 -5.44
C GLY A 14 -20.61 3.40 -5.52
N CYS A 15 -20.35 4.48 -4.78
CA CYS A 15 -21.15 5.70 -4.84
C CYS A 15 -21.07 6.41 -6.21
N SER A 16 -19.92 6.35 -6.87
CA SER A 16 -19.77 6.87 -8.23
C SER A 16 -20.53 6.00 -9.25
N ILE A 17 -20.54 4.69 -9.07
CA ILE A 17 -21.34 3.78 -9.92
C ILE A 17 -22.83 4.08 -9.75
N ASP A 18 -23.27 4.32 -8.54
CA ASP A 18 -24.68 4.62 -8.24
C ASP A 18 -25.15 5.93 -8.88
N GLU A 19 -24.30 6.94 -8.92
CA GLU A 19 -24.65 8.26 -9.44
C GLU A 19 -24.39 8.40 -10.95
N TYR A 20 -23.25 7.87 -11.42
CA TYR A 20 -22.74 8.11 -12.78
C TYR A 20 -22.63 6.86 -13.65
N GLY A 21 -22.89 5.66 -13.10
CA GLY A 21 -22.73 4.39 -13.82
C GLY A 21 -21.28 3.94 -14.05
N VAL A 22 -20.31 4.68 -13.53
CA VAL A 22 -18.86 4.37 -13.66
C VAL A 22 -18.16 4.52 -12.31
N PRO A 23 -17.15 3.69 -12.02
CA PRO A 23 -16.47 3.71 -10.71
C PRO A 23 -15.60 4.94 -10.48
N LEU A 24 -15.25 5.70 -11.53
CA LEU A 24 -14.48 6.93 -11.46
C LEU A 24 -14.67 7.75 -12.72
N THR A 25 -15.18 8.97 -12.58
CA THR A 25 -15.37 9.92 -13.69
C THR A 25 -14.07 10.60 -14.10
N ASP A 26 -14.00 11.09 -15.34
CA ASP A 26 -12.83 11.84 -15.81
C ASP A 26 -12.71 13.21 -15.12
N GLU A 27 -13.84 13.79 -14.68
CA GLU A 27 -13.84 15.01 -13.86
C GLU A 27 -13.18 14.80 -12.50
N ALA A 28 -13.49 13.69 -11.82
CA ALA A 28 -12.85 13.33 -10.56
C ALA A 28 -11.35 13.11 -10.73
N VAL A 29 -10.93 12.48 -11.83
CA VAL A 29 -9.50 12.35 -12.19
C VAL A 29 -8.84 13.70 -12.40
N ALA A 30 -9.49 14.61 -13.15
CA ALA A 30 -8.97 15.96 -13.39
C ALA A 30 -8.83 16.76 -12.09
N THR A 31 -9.83 16.67 -11.21
CA THR A 31 -9.79 17.29 -9.88
C THR A 31 -8.65 16.76 -9.03
N ALA A 32 -8.45 15.43 -9.00
CA ALA A 32 -7.36 14.80 -8.27
C ALA A 32 -5.98 15.23 -8.81
N LYS A 33 -5.81 15.32 -10.13
CA LYS A 33 -4.57 15.80 -10.77
C LYS A 33 -4.25 17.27 -10.45
N ALA A 34 -5.28 18.08 -10.24
CA ALA A 34 -5.13 19.50 -9.92
C ALA A 34 -4.97 19.77 -8.41
N SER A 35 -5.06 18.75 -7.58
CA SER A 35 -4.95 18.87 -6.12
C SER A 35 -3.52 18.63 -5.65
N ASP A 36 -3.17 19.14 -4.46
CA ASP A 36 -1.88 18.90 -3.82
C ASP A 36 -1.79 17.49 -3.21
N ALA A 37 -2.93 16.93 -2.79
CA ALA A 37 -3.06 15.59 -2.23
C ALA A 37 -4.48 15.06 -2.39
N VAL A 38 -4.64 13.74 -2.33
CA VAL A 38 -5.94 13.06 -2.36
C VAL A 38 -6.08 12.24 -1.08
N LEU A 39 -7.15 12.49 -0.31
CA LEU A 39 -7.54 11.63 0.80
C LEU A 39 -8.73 10.78 0.32
N LEU A 40 -8.54 9.47 0.31
CA LEU A 40 -9.56 8.51 -0.11
C LEU A 40 -10.13 7.78 1.11
N GLY A 41 -11.43 7.54 1.10
CA GLY A 41 -12.08 6.65 2.04
C GLY A 41 -11.78 5.18 1.73
N ALA A 42 -12.79 4.34 1.75
CA ALA A 42 -12.65 2.93 1.40
C ALA A 42 -13.49 2.59 0.16
N VAL A 43 -12.94 1.72 -0.69
CA VAL A 43 -13.57 1.26 -1.94
C VAL A 43 -13.87 -0.23 -1.84
N GLY A 44 -14.93 -0.67 -2.53
CA GLY A 44 -15.32 -2.07 -2.60
C GLY A 44 -16.66 -2.34 -1.93
N GLY A 45 -17.04 -3.61 -1.92
CA GLY A 45 -18.26 -4.13 -1.32
C GLY A 45 -18.15 -5.62 -1.10
N ASN A 46 -19.21 -6.27 -0.59
CA ASN A 46 -19.24 -7.73 -0.44
C ASN A 46 -19.35 -8.39 -1.81
N VAL A 47 -18.32 -9.09 -2.24
CA VAL A 47 -18.33 -9.90 -3.47
C VAL A 47 -19.44 -10.95 -3.37
N GLY A 48 -20.31 -11.01 -4.39
CA GLY A 48 -21.46 -11.95 -4.45
C GLY A 48 -22.72 -11.48 -3.74
N ASN A 49 -22.72 -10.32 -3.07
CA ASN A 49 -23.90 -9.77 -2.40
C ASN A 49 -24.06 -8.26 -2.58
N SER A 50 -23.47 -7.70 -3.63
CA SER A 50 -23.55 -6.28 -3.96
C SER A 50 -23.77 -6.11 -5.46
N LYS A 51 -24.74 -5.26 -5.84
CA LYS A 51 -25.06 -4.87 -7.24
C LYS A 51 -23.84 -4.36 -8.03
N TRP A 52 -22.82 -3.89 -7.34
CA TRP A 52 -21.59 -3.38 -7.97
C TRP A 52 -20.70 -4.48 -8.57
N TYR A 53 -20.99 -5.75 -8.31
CA TYR A 53 -20.25 -6.89 -8.86
C TYR A 53 -21.00 -7.65 -9.97
N ASP A 54 -22.27 -7.28 -10.20
CA ASP A 54 -23.10 -7.80 -11.31
C ASP A 54 -22.82 -7.08 -12.64
N VAL A 55 -21.73 -6.31 -12.71
CA VAL A 55 -21.30 -5.54 -13.88
C VAL A 55 -19.98 -6.07 -14.43
N ALA A 56 -19.64 -5.62 -15.65
CA ALA A 56 -18.35 -5.96 -16.26
C ALA A 56 -17.17 -5.57 -15.32
N PRO A 57 -16.07 -6.35 -15.29
CA PRO A 57 -14.95 -6.13 -14.36
C PRO A 57 -14.36 -4.71 -14.37
N ASN A 58 -14.34 -4.06 -15.53
CA ASN A 58 -13.86 -2.69 -15.69
C ASN A 58 -14.81 -1.62 -15.12
N LEU A 59 -16.01 -1.99 -14.72
CA LEU A 59 -17.00 -1.11 -14.08
C LEU A 59 -17.15 -1.37 -12.58
N ARG A 60 -16.39 -2.30 -12.02
CA ARG A 60 -16.41 -2.59 -10.59
C ARG A 60 -15.70 -1.50 -9.77
N PRO A 61 -15.98 -1.35 -8.47
CA PRO A 61 -15.36 -0.32 -7.64
C PRO A 61 -13.82 -0.32 -7.68
N GLU A 62 -13.20 -1.50 -7.67
CA GLU A 62 -11.75 -1.67 -7.68
C GLU A 62 -11.11 -1.16 -8.99
N ALA A 63 -11.83 -1.21 -10.11
CA ALA A 63 -11.35 -0.65 -11.37
C ALA A 63 -11.14 0.87 -11.28
N GLY A 64 -11.98 1.57 -10.51
CA GLY A 64 -11.79 2.99 -10.19
C GLY A 64 -10.50 3.24 -9.42
N LEU A 65 -10.21 2.40 -8.43
CA LEU A 65 -8.98 2.51 -7.63
C LEU A 65 -7.73 2.27 -8.47
N LEU A 66 -7.73 1.25 -9.32
CA LEU A 66 -6.62 0.99 -10.24
C LEU A 66 -6.46 2.15 -11.26
N LYS A 67 -7.57 2.69 -11.78
CA LYS A 67 -7.55 3.83 -12.70
C LYS A 67 -6.92 5.05 -12.05
N ILE A 68 -7.35 5.46 -10.83
CA ILE A 68 -6.81 6.67 -10.18
C ILE A 68 -5.32 6.52 -9.85
N ARG A 69 -4.87 5.35 -9.39
CA ARG A 69 -3.46 5.07 -9.12
C ARG A 69 -2.60 5.22 -10.37
N LYS A 70 -3.08 4.69 -11.50
CA LYS A 70 -2.41 4.79 -12.80
C LYS A 70 -2.38 6.23 -13.31
N GLU A 71 -3.51 6.94 -13.29
CA GLU A 71 -3.67 8.30 -13.76
C GLU A 71 -2.82 9.33 -12.99
N LEU A 72 -2.62 9.11 -11.69
CA LEU A 72 -1.76 9.93 -10.84
C LEU A 72 -0.30 9.44 -10.81
N GLY A 73 0.03 8.33 -11.48
CA GLY A 73 1.37 7.75 -11.53
C GLY A 73 1.89 7.32 -10.15
N LEU A 74 1.03 6.80 -9.29
CA LEU A 74 1.33 6.42 -7.91
C LEU A 74 2.00 5.06 -7.87
N PHE A 75 3.32 5.02 -7.98
CA PHE A 75 4.06 3.76 -8.05
C PHE A 75 4.57 3.24 -6.70
N ALA A 76 4.69 4.09 -5.70
CA ALA A 76 5.26 3.75 -4.40
C ALA A 76 4.18 3.76 -3.31
N ASN A 77 3.79 2.59 -2.83
CA ASN A 77 2.84 2.46 -1.73
C ASN A 77 3.57 2.12 -0.44
N LEU A 78 3.43 3.01 0.54
CA LEU A 78 3.99 2.87 1.88
C LEU A 78 2.92 2.36 2.83
N ARG A 79 3.17 1.22 3.44
CA ARG A 79 2.31 0.59 4.45
C ARG A 79 3.12 0.36 5.74
N PRO A 80 3.12 1.31 6.70
CA PRO A 80 3.79 1.12 7.97
C PRO A 80 3.04 0.11 8.83
N ALA A 81 3.77 -0.81 9.46
CA ALA A 81 3.26 -1.75 10.45
C ALA A 81 4.03 -1.54 11.75
N TYR A 82 3.36 -0.93 12.71
CA TYR A 82 3.92 -0.60 14.01
C TYR A 82 3.09 -1.22 15.12
N LEU A 83 3.72 -1.94 16.02
CA LEU A 83 3.05 -2.48 17.20
C LEU A 83 3.13 -1.47 18.35
N TYR A 84 2.00 -0.84 18.65
CA TYR A 84 1.86 0.05 19.78
C TYR A 84 1.85 -0.74 21.09
N ASP A 85 2.46 -0.19 22.15
CA ASP A 85 2.51 -0.85 23.45
C ASP A 85 1.10 -1.17 23.98
N GLU A 86 0.14 -0.27 23.74
CA GLU A 86 -1.27 -0.44 24.13
C GLU A 86 -1.98 -1.57 23.37
N LEU A 87 -1.44 -1.99 22.24
CA LEU A 87 -2.00 -3.05 21.39
C LEU A 87 -1.27 -4.39 21.55
N LYS A 88 -0.21 -4.48 22.35
CA LYS A 88 0.53 -5.74 22.55
C LYS A 88 -0.40 -6.88 22.99
N ALA A 89 -1.39 -6.59 23.83
CA ALA A 89 -2.38 -7.57 24.29
C ALA A 89 -3.32 -8.06 23.17
N ALA A 90 -3.50 -7.28 22.10
CA ALA A 90 -4.31 -7.66 20.94
C ALA A 90 -3.48 -8.34 19.83
N CYS A 91 -2.17 -8.31 19.93
CA CYS A 91 -1.26 -9.00 19.00
C CYS A 91 -1.45 -10.52 19.13
N PRO A 92 -1.65 -11.24 18.03
CA PRO A 92 -1.85 -12.71 18.08
C PRO A 92 -0.55 -13.48 18.31
N LEU A 93 0.60 -12.82 18.27
CA LEU A 93 1.90 -13.46 18.48
C LEU A 93 2.21 -13.60 19.97
N LYS A 94 3.03 -14.60 20.28
CA LYS A 94 3.51 -14.82 21.66
C LYS A 94 4.43 -13.68 22.09
N GLU A 95 4.43 -13.34 23.38
CA GLU A 95 5.28 -12.29 23.95
C GLU A 95 6.78 -12.48 23.64
N GLU A 96 7.26 -13.73 23.64
CA GLU A 96 8.65 -14.06 23.29
C GLU A 96 9.03 -13.72 21.83
N ILE A 97 8.04 -13.68 20.92
CA ILE A 97 8.22 -13.29 19.51
C ILE A 97 8.13 -11.78 19.36
N ILE A 98 7.22 -11.15 20.08
CA ILE A 98 7.00 -9.71 20.06
C ILE A 98 8.22 -8.97 20.64
N GLY A 99 8.80 -9.48 21.73
CA GLY A 99 9.90 -8.82 22.43
C GLY A 99 9.57 -7.37 22.79
N ASP A 100 10.47 -6.44 22.42
CA ASP A 100 10.26 -5.00 22.62
C ASP A 100 9.25 -4.37 21.65
N GLY A 101 8.72 -5.16 20.72
CA GLY A 101 7.82 -4.71 19.66
C GLY A 101 8.51 -4.67 18.29
N PHE A 102 7.78 -4.20 17.28
CA PHE A 102 8.34 -4.04 15.93
C PHE A 102 7.81 -2.77 15.25
N ASP A 103 8.65 -2.23 14.38
CA ASP A 103 8.37 -1.07 13.55
C ASP A 103 8.95 -1.32 12.15
N MET A 104 8.10 -1.62 11.19
CA MET A 104 8.51 -1.87 9.82
C MET A 104 7.65 -1.08 8.83
N VAL A 105 8.18 -0.89 7.62
CA VAL A 105 7.45 -0.32 6.49
C VAL A 105 7.51 -1.29 5.32
N ILE A 106 6.36 -1.62 4.76
CA ILE A 106 6.29 -2.37 3.52
C ILE A 106 6.19 -1.37 2.36
N MET A 107 7.23 -1.35 1.53
CA MET A 107 7.34 -0.60 0.29
C MET A 107 6.88 -1.48 -0.85
N ARG A 108 5.63 -1.29 -1.26
CA ARG A 108 4.97 -2.02 -2.34
C ARG A 108 5.06 -1.22 -3.63
N GLU A 109 5.60 -1.80 -4.71
CA GLU A 109 5.38 -1.27 -6.06
C GLU A 109 3.88 -1.37 -6.38
N LEU A 110 3.27 -0.32 -6.97
CA LEU A 110 1.82 -0.21 -6.99
C LEU A 110 1.22 -0.17 -8.40
N THR A 111 1.99 0.03 -9.46
CA THR A 111 1.49 0.30 -10.81
C THR A 111 2.00 -0.67 -11.88
N GLY A 112 2.70 -1.71 -11.48
CA GLY A 112 3.18 -2.80 -12.32
C GLY A 112 2.67 -4.18 -11.88
N GLY A 113 3.29 -5.20 -12.40
CA GLY A 113 3.06 -6.60 -12.04
C GLY A 113 1.72 -7.16 -12.49
N LEU A 114 1.26 -8.17 -11.76
CA LEU A 114 0.10 -8.97 -12.12
C LEU A 114 -1.21 -8.16 -12.23
N TYR A 115 -1.36 -7.12 -11.39
CA TYR A 115 -2.60 -6.32 -11.34
C TYR A 115 -2.76 -5.38 -12.54
N PHE A 116 -1.68 -5.09 -13.26
CA PHE A 116 -1.66 -4.20 -14.43
C PHE A 116 -1.26 -4.89 -15.73
N GLY A 117 -0.91 -6.17 -15.67
CA GLY A 117 -0.60 -6.97 -16.84
C GLY A 117 -1.83 -7.32 -17.68
N ASP A 118 -1.56 -7.81 -18.88
CA ASP A 118 -2.62 -8.30 -19.77
C ASP A 118 -3.33 -9.49 -19.15
N ARG A 119 -4.66 -9.48 -19.29
CA ARG A 119 -5.53 -10.55 -18.79
C ARG A 119 -6.62 -10.85 -19.80
N TYR A 120 -6.89 -12.12 -19.99
CA TYR A 120 -7.95 -12.59 -20.86
C TYR A 120 -8.38 -14.02 -20.51
N THR A 121 -9.62 -14.34 -20.87
CA THR A 121 -10.12 -15.72 -20.85
C THR A 121 -10.45 -16.13 -22.28
N LYS A 122 -9.93 -17.25 -22.72
CA LYS A 122 -10.18 -17.80 -24.05
C LYS A 122 -10.19 -19.33 -24.03
N GLU A 123 -10.74 -19.93 -25.06
CA GLU A 123 -10.65 -21.37 -25.27
C GLU A 123 -9.25 -21.74 -25.81
N ILE A 124 -8.59 -22.69 -25.17
CA ILE A 124 -7.32 -23.29 -25.58
C ILE A 124 -7.52 -24.81 -25.51
N ASP A 125 -7.29 -25.51 -26.61
CA ASP A 125 -7.43 -26.96 -26.72
C ASP A 125 -8.80 -27.48 -26.23
N GLY A 126 -9.88 -26.73 -26.49
CA GLY A 126 -11.25 -27.07 -26.10
C GLY A 126 -11.58 -26.81 -24.62
N LEU A 127 -10.69 -26.14 -23.87
CA LEU A 127 -10.87 -25.79 -22.46
C LEU A 127 -10.90 -24.27 -22.28
N GLU A 128 -11.82 -23.80 -21.46
CA GLU A 128 -11.82 -22.39 -21.03
C GLU A 128 -10.59 -22.13 -20.17
N THR A 129 -9.74 -21.20 -20.62
CA THR A 129 -8.46 -20.90 -20.03
C THR A 129 -8.33 -19.41 -19.70
N ALA A 130 -8.14 -19.08 -18.43
CA ALA A 130 -7.86 -17.73 -17.96
C ALA A 130 -6.34 -17.49 -17.87
N VAL A 131 -5.91 -16.32 -18.31
CA VAL A 131 -4.49 -15.91 -18.31
C VAL A 131 -4.38 -14.53 -17.69
N ASP A 132 -3.47 -14.41 -16.69
CA ASP A 132 -2.99 -13.16 -16.13
C ASP A 132 -1.48 -13.08 -16.32
N THR A 133 -1.00 -11.94 -16.83
CA THR A 133 0.43 -11.77 -17.16
C THR A 133 1.11 -10.90 -16.13
N LEU A 134 2.19 -11.42 -15.53
CA LEU A 134 3.05 -10.66 -14.62
C LEU A 134 4.23 -10.10 -15.40
N THR A 135 4.34 -8.76 -15.44
CA THR A 135 5.43 -8.07 -16.13
C THR A 135 6.02 -6.98 -15.24
N TYR A 136 7.35 -6.85 -15.28
CA TYR A 136 8.11 -5.74 -14.73
C TYR A 136 9.24 -5.36 -15.67
N ASN A 137 9.48 -4.06 -15.81
CA ASN A 137 10.65 -3.53 -16.51
C ASN A 137 11.64 -2.88 -15.52
N GLU A 138 12.84 -2.59 -16.03
CA GLU A 138 13.92 -2.03 -15.19
C GLU A 138 13.56 -0.68 -14.56
N GLU A 139 12.79 0.18 -15.26
CA GLU A 139 12.43 1.51 -14.74
C GLU A 139 11.44 1.40 -13.58
N GLU A 140 10.46 0.51 -13.69
CA GLU A 140 9.48 0.25 -12.62
C GLU A 140 10.16 -0.23 -11.34
N ILE A 141 11.09 -1.17 -11.47
CA ILE A 141 11.85 -1.70 -10.33
C ILE A 141 12.78 -0.63 -9.74
N ARG A 142 13.52 0.06 -10.60
CA ARG A 142 14.50 1.07 -10.18
C ARG A 142 13.86 2.21 -9.39
N ARG A 143 12.72 2.75 -9.87
CA ARG A 143 12.04 3.86 -9.19
C ARG A 143 11.55 3.50 -7.80
N ILE A 144 11.01 2.28 -7.61
CA ILE A 144 10.54 1.85 -6.29
C ILE A 144 11.72 1.48 -5.38
N ALA A 145 12.79 0.88 -5.92
CA ALA A 145 14.00 0.60 -5.18
C ALA A 145 14.61 1.89 -4.60
N ILE A 146 14.79 2.92 -5.42
CA ILE A 146 15.28 4.23 -4.96
C ILE A 146 14.44 4.75 -3.78
N LYS A 147 13.09 4.69 -3.89
CA LYS A 147 12.20 5.12 -2.80
C LYS A 147 12.35 4.27 -1.54
N GLY A 148 12.52 2.97 -1.68
CA GLY A 148 12.77 2.06 -0.58
C GLY A 148 14.07 2.40 0.17
N PHE A 149 15.14 2.64 -0.56
CA PHE A 149 16.43 3.04 0.00
C PHE A 149 16.39 4.44 0.64
N GLU A 150 15.74 5.42 0.02
CA GLU A 150 15.55 6.77 0.59
C GLU A 150 14.80 6.72 1.94
N ILE A 151 13.84 5.81 2.08
CA ILE A 151 13.12 5.59 3.34
C ILE A 151 13.99 4.88 4.36
N ALA A 152 14.71 3.84 3.95
CA ALA A 152 15.63 3.13 4.84
C ALA A 152 16.71 4.06 5.41
N MET A 153 17.23 5.00 4.62
CA MET A 153 18.20 6.01 5.08
C MET A 153 17.67 6.89 6.23
N LYS A 154 16.35 7.06 6.32
CA LYS A 154 15.67 7.82 7.39
C LYS A 154 15.21 6.94 8.55
N ARG A 155 15.49 5.65 8.48
CA ARG A 155 15.10 4.63 9.46
C ARG A 155 16.36 3.88 9.96
N ARG A 156 16.24 2.57 10.18
CA ARG A 156 17.34 1.74 10.72
C ARG A 156 18.36 1.28 9.66
N LYS A 157 18.27 1.85 8.43
CA LYS A 157 19.17 1.57 7.31
C LYS A 157 19.25 0.08 6.92
N LYS A 158 18.10 -0.59 6.91
CA LYS A 158 17.99 -1.98 6.50
C LYS A 158 16.87 -2.18 5.48
N VAL A 159 17.18 -2.85 4.37
CA VAL A 159 16.22 -3.23 3.33
C VAL A 159 16.23 -4.74 3.18
N THR A 160 15.05 -5.34 3.30
CA THR A 160 14.81 -6.73 2.90
C THR A 160 14.07 -6.72 1.56
N SER A 161 14.78 -7.08 0.49
CA SER A 161 14.19 -7.23 -0.85
C SER A 161 13.47 -8.55 -0.95
N VAL A 162 12.16 -8.51 -1.15
CA VAL A 162 11.32 -9.71 -1.17
C VAL A 162 10.85 -10.02 -2.57
N ASP A 163 11.12 -11.24 -3.01
CA ASP A 163 10.87 -11.71 -4.38
C ASP A 163 10.58 -13.22 -4.44
N LYS A 164 10.46 -13.76 -5.65
CA LYS A 164 10.35 -15.21 -5.92
C LYS A 164 11.39 -15.63 -6.98
N ALA A 165 12.63 -15.16 -6.85
CA ALA A 165 13.69 -15.32 -7.85
C ALA A 165 14.09 -16.76 -8.15
N ASN A 166 13.80 -17.71 -7.25
CA ASN A 166 14.00 -19.14 -7.51
C ASN A 166 13.07 -19.69 -8.59
N VAL A 167 11.97 -18.99 -8.93
CA VAL A 167 10.99 -19.43 -9.95
C VAL A 167 10.79 -18.41 -11.05
N LEU A 168 10.60 -17.12 -10.72
CA LEU A 168 10.11 -16.10 -11.65
C LEU A 168 11.24 -15.27 -12.29
N ASP A 169 11.17 -15.06 -13.61
CA ASP A 169 12.10 -14.17 -14.33
C ASP A 169 11.96 -12.71 -13.91
N SER A 170 10.74 -12.23 -13.69
CA SER A 170 10.48 -10.90 -13.18
C SER A 170 11.16 -10.66 -11.82
N SER A 171 11.15 -11.65 -10.92
CA SER A 171 11.82 -11.58 -9.62
C SER A 171 13.35 -11.64 -9.75
N ARG A 172 13.91 -12.35 -10.73
CA ARG A 172 15.34 -12.33 -11.02
C ARG A 172 15.79 -10.95 -11.51
N LEU A 173 14.99 -10.32 -12.38
CA LEU A 173 15.23 -8.93 -12.79
C LEU A 173 15.09 -7.96 -11.61
N TRP A 174 14.07 -8.15 -10.77
CA TRP A 174 13.86 -7.37 -9.55
C TRP A 174 15.11 -7.36 -8.67
N ARG A 175 15.60 -8.54 -8.31
CA ARG A 175 16.81 -8.71 -7.49
C ARG A 175 18.03 -8.03 -8.10
N LYS A 176 18.27 -8.23 -9.42
CA LYS A 176 19.35 -7.58 -10.14
C LYS A 176 19.30 -6.06 -9.99
N ILE A 177 18.16 -5.43 -10.29
CA ILE A 177 18.02 -3.97 -10.27
C ILE A 177 18.09 -3.41 -8.85
N VAL A 178 17.50 -4.08 -7.84
CA VAL A 178 17.61 -3.67 -6.43
C VAL A 178 19.08 -3.65 -6.01
N HIS A 179 19.88 -4.67 -6.36
CA HIS A 179 21.31 -4.70 -6.06
C HIS A 179 22.13 -3.67 -6.85
N GLU A 180 21.69 -3.28 -8.04
CA GLU A 180 22.30 -2.15 -8.75
C GLU A 180 22.09 -0.84 -8.01
N VAL A 181 20.85 -0.55 -7.59
CA VAL A 181 20.50 0.66 -6.83
C VAL A 181 21.17 0.68 -5.46
N ALA A 182 21.30 -0.48 -4.80
CA ALA A 182 21.97 -0.59 -3.51
C ALA A 182 23.40 -0.03 -3.48
N LYS A 183 24.11 -0.04 -4.63
CA LYS A 183 25.47 0.51 -4.73
C LYS A 183 25.53 2.01 -4.46
N ASP A 184 24.43 2.73 -4.69
CA ASP A 184 24.31 4.16 -4.44
C ASP A 184 24.00 4.47 -2.96
N TYR A 185 23.68 3.44 -2.15
CA TYR A 185 23.31 3.53 -0.74
C TYR A 185 24.17 2.62 0.15
N PRO A 186 25.50 2.80 0.19
CA PRO A 186 26.44 1.88 0.86
C PRO A 186 26.22 1.77 2.37
N GLU A 187 25.47 2.70 2.97
CA GLU A 187 25.13 2.68 4.39
C GLU A 187 23.95 1.77 4.72
N VAL A 188 23.21 1.29 3.70
CA VAL A 188 22.02 0.47 3.89
C VAL A 188 22.38 -1.01 3.77
N GLU A 189 22.10 -1.76 4.83
CA GLU A 189 22.17 -3.22 4.80
C GLU A 189 21.07 -3.78 3.89
N VAL A 190 21.44 -4.59 2.91
CA VAL A 190 20.51 -5.22 1.97
C VAL A 190 20.54 -6.73 2.11
N SER A 191 19.37 -7.33 2.24
CA SER A 191 19.18 -8.78 2.23
C SER A 191 18.09 -9.18 1.25
N ASP A 192 18.25 -10.32 0.60
CA ASP A 192 17.20 -10.91 -0.24
C ASP A 192 16.44 -11.97 0.56
N MET A 193 15.13 -12.02 0.36
CA MET A 193 14.28 -13.03 0.97
C MET A 193 13.21 -13.51 -0.02
N LEU A 194 12.97 -14.81 -0.10
CA LEU A 194 11.85 -15.32 -0.87
C LEU A 194 10.53 -14.99 -0.15
N VAL A 195 9.49 -14.68 -0.91
CA VAL A 195 8.21 -14.19 -0.37
C VAL A 195 7.56 -15.17 0.62
N ASP A 196 7.63 -16.46 0.34
CA ASP A 196 7.13 -17.51 1.24
C ASP A 196 7.90 -17.56 2.58
N ASN A 197 9.23 -17.37 2.53
CA ASN A 197 10.01 -17.23 3.75
C ASN A 197 9.70 -15.92 4.48
N CYS A 198 9.49 -14.81 3.75
CA CYS A 198 9.12 -13.53 4.36
C CYS A 198 7.81 -13.64 5.14
N ALA A 199 6.79 -14.29 4.57
CA ALA A 199 5.53 -14.55 5.27
C ALA A 199 5.75 -15.35 6.58
N MET A 200 6.55 -16.41 6.54
CA MET A 200 6.91 -17.16 7.76
C MET A 200 7.64 -16.28 8.78
N GLN A 201 8.59 -15.45 8.32
CA GLN A 201 9.41 -14.61 9.20
C GLN A 201 8.62 -13.44 9.81
N LEU A 202 7.59 -12.92 9.15
CA LEU A 202 6.67 -11.94 9.73
C LEU A 202 6.01 -12.47 11.00
N VAL A 203 5.66 -13.76 11.03
CA VAL A 203 5.05 -14.40 12.19
C VAL A 203 6.08 -14.84 13.24
N MET A 204 7.28 -15.26 12.81
CA MET A 204 8.27 -15.84 13.71
C MET A 204 9.26 -14.82 14.29
N ASN A 205 9.59 -13.76 13.57
CA ASN A 205 10.57 -12.75 13.98
C ASN A 205 10.31 -11.40 13.27
N PRO A 206 9.16 -10.74 13.53
CA PRO A 206 8.81 -9.47 12.86
C PRO A 206 9.80 -8.34 13.15
N GLY A 207 10.45 -8.35 14.31
CA GLY A 207 11.41 -7.34 14.73
C GLY A 207 12.67 -7.22 13.86
N GLN A 208 12.99 -8.24 13.05
CA GLN A 208 14.12 -8.21 12.14
C GLN A 208 13.94 -7.23 10.97
N PHE A 209 12.70 -6.89 10.61
CA PHE A 209 12.40 -6.07 9.44
C PHE A 209 12.39 -4.58 9.74
N ASP A 210 13.00 -3.78 8.88
CA ASP A 210 12.91 -2.31 8.86
C ASP A 210 12.12 -1.84 7.63
N VAL A 211 12.67 -2.05 6.42
CA VAL A 211 11.97 -1.80 5.17
C VAL A 211 11.88 -3.10 4.37
N ILE A 212 10.67 -3.57 4.12
CA ILE A 212 10.40 -4.66 3.19
C ILE A 212 10.10 -4.03 1.84
N LEU A 213 10.95 -4.29 0.84
CA LEU A 213 10.80 -3.78 -0.52
C LEU A 213 10.34 -4.92 -1.43
N THR A 214 9.19 -4.76 -2.09
CA THR A 214 8.61 -5.85 -2.86
C THR A 214 7.68 -5.38 -3.98
N GLU A 215 7.36 -6.31 -4.88
CA GLU A 215 6.45 -6.11 -5.99
C GLU A 215 4.98 -5.99 -5.53
N ASN A 216 4.08 -5.70 -6.47
CA ASN A 216 2.70 -5.33 -6.22
C ASN A 216 1.91 -6.39 -5.44
N MET A 217 1.80 -7.60 -5.98
CA MET A 217 0.98 -8.67 -5.39
C MET A 217 1.57 -9.18 -4.06
N PHE A 218 2.88 -9.37 -3.98
CA PHE A 218 3.52 -9.80 -2.74
C PHE A 218 3.40 -8.72 -1.65
N GLY A 219 3.54 -7.45 -2.03
CA GLY A 219 3.39 -6.33 -1.11
C GLY A 219 1.96 -6.18 -0.58
N ASP A 220 0.96 -6.53 -1.38
CA ASP A 220 -0.44 -6.57 -0.95
C ASP A 220 -0.64 -7.63 0.15
N ILE A 221 -0.24 -8.86 -0.15
CA ILE A 221 -0.43 -10.00 0.76
C ILE A 221 0.36 -9.81 2.07
N LEU A 222 1.66 -9.47 1.97
CA LEU A 222 2.52 -9.32 3.14
C LEU A 222 2.12 -8.15 4.03
N SER A 223 1.58 -7.06 3.46
CA SER A 223 1.12 -5.93 4.27
C SER A 223 -0.17 -6.23 5.03
N ASP A 224 -1.05 -7.04 4.45
CA ASP A 224 -2.26 -7.48 5.14
C ASP A 224 -1.90 -8.46 6.27
N GLU A 225 -0.96 -9.36 6.05
CA GLU A 225 -0.39 -10.21 7.10
C GLU A 225 0.25 -9.37 8.22
N ALA A 226 1.10 -8.40 7.85
CA ALA A 226 1.72 -7.48 8.82
C ALA A 226 0.68 -6.69 9.61
N SER A 227 -0.48 -6.41 9.01
CA SER A 227 -1.58 -5.74 9.71
C SER A 227 -2.14 -6.57 10.84
N MET A 228 -2.33 -7.83 10.59
CA MET A 228 -2.92 -8.72 11.59
C MET A 228 -2.01 -8.92 12.79
N ILE A 229 -0.71 -8.96 12.59
CA ILE A 229 0.26 -9.06 13.71
C ILE A 229 0.40 -7.76 14.51
N THR A 230 -0.05 -6.61 14.01
CA THR A 230 -0.13 -5.37 14.83
C THR A 230 -1.37 -5.32 15.73
N GLY A 231 -2.22 -6.34 15.66
CA GLY A 231 -3.41 -6.47 16.50
C GLY A 231 -4.69 -5.81 15.94
N SER A 232 -4.61 -5.03 14.86
CA SER A 232 -5.82 -4.43 14.26
C SER A 232 -5.58 -3.86 12.86
N ILE A 233 -6.34 -4.33 11.89
CA ILE A 233 -6.39 -3.76 10.53
C ILE A 233 -6.86 -2.28 10.54
N GLY A 234 -7.64 -1.88 11.55
CA GLY A 234 -8.10 -0.49 11.74
C GLY A 234 -7.01 0.49 12.16
N MET A 235 -5.76 0.04 12.32
CA MET A 235 -4.59 0.89 12.64
C MET A 235 -3.69 1.14 11.42
N LEU A 236 -3.97 0.50 10.28
CA LEU A 236 -3.10 0.56 9.12
C LEU A 236 -3.43 1.69 8.18
N SER A 237 -2.59 2.70 8.22
CA SER A 237 -2.54 3.78 7.23
C SER A 237 -1.76 3.37 5.99
N SER A 238 -2.03 4.02 4.86
CA SER A 238 -1.20 3.91 3.67
C SER A 238 -1.03 5.23 2.93
N ALA A 239 0.09 5.36 2.25
CA ALA A 239 0.39 6.46 1.35
C ALA A 239 0.85 5.90 0.01
N SER A 240 0.18 6.31 -1.06
CA SER A 240 0.56 6.01 -2.43
C SER A 240 1.17 7.27 -3.06
N LEU A 241 2.45 7.21 -3.41
CA LEU A 241 3.24 8.36 -3.84
C LEU A 241 3.71 8.22 -5.29
N ASN A 242 3.91 9.35 -5.95
CA ASN A 242 4.53 9.43 -7.27
C ASN A 242 5.91 10.08 -7.21
N LYS A 243 6.43 10.52 -8.37
CA LYS A 243 7.72 11.23 -8.48
C LYS A 243 7.68 12.66 -7.90
N THR A 244 6.49 13.22 -7.64
CA THR A 244 6.30 14.57 -7.11
C THR A 244 5.89 14.54 -5.64
N LYS A 245 5.27 15.61 -5.15
CA LYS A 245 4.67 15.66 -3.81
C LYS A 245 3.23 15.14 -3.78
N LEU A 246 2.58 14.99 -4.96
CA LEU A 246 1.23 14.47 -5.02
C LEU A 246 1.18 13.03 -4.52
N GLY A 247 0.29 12.76 -3.57
CA GLY A 247 0.04 11.44 -3.02
C GLY A 247 -1.46 11.18 -2.83
N LEU A 248 -1.81 9.91 -2.81
CA LEU A 248 -3.13 9.43 -2.42
C LEU A 248 -2.97 8.67 -1.10
N TYR A 249 -3.81 9.04 -0.14
CA TYR A 249 -3.76 8.56 1.23
C TYR A 249 -5.07 7.86 1.57
N GLU A 250 -4.99 6.62 2.01
CA GLU A 250 -6.16 5.79 2.29
C GLU A 250 -5.84 4.80 3.41
N PRO A 251 -6.83 4.38 4.23
CA PRO A 251 -6.65 3.23 5.10
C PRO A 251 -6.44 1.96 4.26
N SER A 252 -5.69 0.99 4.78
CA SER A 252 -5.46 -0.28 4.06
C SER A 252 -6.66 -1.22 4.09
N HIS A 253 -7.60 -1.02 5.01
CA HIS A 253 -8.82 -1.82 5.11
C HIS A 253 -9.86 -1.47 4.04
N GLY A 254 -10.80 -2.38 3.77
CA GLY A 254 -11.94 -2.17 2.87
C GLY A 254 -13.08 -1.34 3.50
N SER A 255 -14.20 -1.28 2.80
CA SER A 255 -15.38 -0.47 3.17
C SER A 255 -16.24 -1.06 4.29
N ALA A 256 -16.11 -2.35 4.59
CA ALA A 256 -16.86 -3.08 5.64
C ALA A 256 -18.37 -2.74 5.66
N PRO A 257 -19.11 -2.99 4.56
CA PRO A 257 -20.50 -2.55 4.41
C PRO A 257 -21.47 -3.18 5.44
N ASP A 258 -21.09 -4.32 6.02
CA ASP A 258 -21.84 -5.04 7.06
C ASP A 258 -21.89 -4.29 8.40
N ILE A 259 -20.96 -3.38 8.66
CA ILE A 259 -20.93 -2.51 9.85
C ILE A 259 -21.28 -1.05 9.55
N ALA A 260 -21.62 -0.73 8.30
CA ALA A 260 -22.00 0.63 7.91
C ALA A 260 -23.20 1.13 8.73
N GLY A 261 -23.15 2.36 9.21
CA GLY A 261 -24.21 2.98 10.03
C GLY A 261 -24.27 2.51 11.49
N LYS A 262 -23.45 1.52 11.91
CA LYS A 262 -23.44 1.03 13.30
C LYS A 262 -22.53 1.82 14.24
N ASN A 263 -21.73 2.76 13.73
CA ASN A 263 -20.75 3.57 14.48
C ASN A 263 -19.74 2.74 15.29
N VAL A 264 -19.32 1.58 14.76
CA VAL A 264 -18.36 0.67 15.41
C VAL A 264 -17.02 0.59 14.68
N ALA A 265 -16.89 1.23 13.50
CA ALA A 265 -15.65 1.25 12.74
C ALA A 265 -14.55 2.04 13.47
N ASN A 266 -13.31 1.51 13.47
CA ASN A 266 -12.16 2.21 14.01
C ASN A 266 -11.66 3.27 12.99
N PRO A 267 -11.66 4.58 13.31
CA PRO A 267 -11.25 5.63 12.36
C PRO A 267 -9.73 5.87 12.32
N ILE A 268 -8.94 5.21 13.16
CA ILE A 268 -7.53 5.55 13.39
C ILE A 268 -6.71 5.38 12.12
N ALA A 269 -6.95 4.34 11.32
CA ALA A 269 -6.23 4.16 10.05
C ALA A 269 -6.41 5.35 9.08
N THR A 270 -7.63 5.90 8.99
CA THR A 270 -7.91 7.09 8.18
C THR A 270 -7.24 8.34 8.77
N ILE A 271 -7.27 8.51 10.09
CA ILE A 271 -6.60 9.63 10.78
C ILE A 271 -5.09 9.57 10.54
N LEU A 272 -4.47 8.38 10.67
CA LEU A 272 -3.05 8.19 10.39
C LEU A 272 -2.72 8.42 8.92
N SER A 273 -3.60 8.02 7.98
CA SER A 273 -3.43 8.32 6.55
C SER A 273 -3.48 9.82 6.28
N ALA A 274 -4.38 10.55 6.94
CA ALA A 274 -4.40 12.02 6.88
C ALA A 274 -3.12 12.64 7.47
N ALA A 275 -2.58 12.09 8.55
CA ALA A 275 -1.30 12.52 9.10
C ALA A 275 -0.15 12.29 8.11
N MET A 276 -0.13 11.15 7.40
CA MET A 276 0.84 10.91 6.32
C MET A 276 0.67 11.92 5.18
N MET A 277 -0.56 12.31 4.81
CA MET A 277 -0.84 13.35 3.82
C MET A 277 -0.23 14.70 4.21
N LEU A 278 -0.44 15.13 5.45
CA LEU A 278 0.16 16.36 5.99
C LEU A 278 1.69 16.30 5.95
N ARG A 279 2.27 15.14 6.24
CA ARG A 279 3.73 14.94 6.27
C ARG A 279 4.36 14.89 4.88
N TYR A 280 3.83 14.08 3.97
CA TYR A 280 4.50 13.76 2.70
C TYR A 280 4.12 14.70 1.56
N SER A 281 2.86 15.10 1.44
CA SER A 281 2.41 16.00 0.37
C SER A 281 2.45 17.47 0.78
N LEU A 282 1.93 17.79 1.97
CA LEU A 282 1.75 19.17 2.39
C LEU A 282 2.93 19.71 3.21
N CYS A 283 3.89 18.88 3.61
CA CYS A 283 5.08 19.25 4.39
C CYS A 283 4.77 19.99 5.71
N LEU A 284 3.62 19.70 6.34
CA LEU A 284 3.15 20.32 7.57
C LEU A 284 3.52 19.45 8.79
N LEU A 285 4.82 19.30 9.04
CA LEU A 285 5.36 18.43 10.12
C LEU A 285 4.93 18.85 11.53
N TYR A 286 4.60 20.14 11.73
CA TYR A 286 4.26 20.68 13.05
C TYR A 286 2.77 20.63 13.41
N THR A 287 1.91 20.27 12.47
CA THR A 287 0.44 20.31 12.68
C THR A 287 -0.17 18.96 13.03
N SER A 288 0.58 17.88 12.91
CA SER A 288 0.18 16.54 13.34
C SER A 288 1.37 15.86 14.02
N PRO A 289 1.55 16.07 15.33
CA PRO A 289 2.57 15.33 16.08
C PRO A 289 2.23 13.85 15.99
N SER A 290 3.04 13.11 15.24
CA SER A 290 3.02 11.65 15.27
C SER A 290 3.49 11.22 16.67
N PRO A 291 2.97 10.11 17.23
CA PRO A 291 3.56 9.51 18.42
C PRO A 291 5.09 9.31 18.33
N ARG A 292 5.64 9.20 17.11
CA ARG A 292 7.09 9.15 16.86
C ARG A 292 7.79 10.49 17.08
N ASP A 293 7.12 11.62 16.85
CA ASP A 293 7.72 12.95 17.01
C ASP A 293 7.87 13.32 18.50
N ALA A 294 7.14 12.66 19.38
CA ALA A 294 7.25 12.83 20.83
C ALA A 294 8.55 12.21 21.41
N HIS A 295 9.20 11.30 20.71
CA HIS A 295 10.45 10.67 21.14
C HIS A 295 11.71 11.39 20.63
N GLU A 296 11.62 12.22 19.57
CA GLU A 296 12.75 12.99 19.06
C GLU A 296 13.02 14.31 19.83
N SER A 297 12.16 14.67 20.78
CA SER A 297 12.27 15.94 21.54
C SER A 297 12.72 15.74 23.01
N ARG A 298 13.42 14.64 23.32
CA ARG A 298 14.08 14.45 24.63
C ARG A 298 15.54 14.11 24.51
#